data_e17d9e2ea1c8476700a50c20b9962aa6
#
_entry.id   e17d9e2ea1c8476700a50c20b9962aa6
#
_cell.length_a   1.000
_cell.length_b   1.000
_cell.length_c   1.000
_cell.angle_alpha   90.00
_cell.angle_beta   90.00
_cell.angle_gamma   90.00
#
_symmetry.space_group_name_H-M   'P 1'
#
loop_
_entity.id
_entity.type
_entity.pdbx_description
1 polymer ?
#
loop_
_entity_poly.entity_id
_entity_poly.type
_entity_poly.pdbx_seq_one_letter_code
_entity_poly.pdbx_strand_id
1 'polypeptide(L)'
;MAPYSLMHTIARSLFFILFASRVSAQVSLYSTNHIQKIEIQFSQANWDYQMDTAMIGSETYLLADWIKINGEQLDSVGVKYKGNSSYDSTRIKNPLNIALDEFVDQKYQGFTNIKLSNGYGDPSFIREVLAYNILNNYMHCPRANFAQVYINGNYIGLYASAENINKKWCADHFYSSDGSFFKCNPLSNPGPTTKSNFKYLGMDSSLYESLYEIKSNDGWYDLINLCQTATNNTSAIESVLDMDRMIWMLAFNQVMLNLDSYSGVFAQNHYTYKDQTGHFNPIVWDLNMCFGAFPFAGLGNTSMGSLTVSGMQNYSPWDHQADPNWPLINIVLNDASYKKRY
;
A
#
# COMPACT_ATOMS: atom_id res chain seq x y z
N MET A 1 25.84 -41.67 -58.94
CA MET A 1 24.60 -41.47 -58.09
C MET A 1 25.01 -41.04 -56.70
N ALA A 2 24.67 -39.88 -56.29
CA ALA A 2 24.58 -39.19 -55.06
C ALA A 2 25.28 -37.80 -55.05
N PRO A 3 24.54 -36.75 -55.13
CA PRO A 3 24.69 -35.71 -54.07
C PRO A 3 23.40 -34.95 -53.73
N TYR A 4 22.21 -35.55 -53.78
CA TYR A 4 20.95 -34.84 -53.47
C TYR A 4 20.50 -34.94 -52.02
N SER A 5 21.10 -35.75 -51.17
CA SER A 5 20.64 -35.92 -49.76
C SER A 5 21.23 -34.91 -48.79
N LEU A 6 22.40 -34.32 -49.10
CA LEU A 6 23.08 -33.39 -48.19
C LEU A 6 22.50 -31.98 -48.21
N MET A 7 21.96 -31.52 -49.35
CA MET A 7 21.34 -30.19 -49.45
C MET A 7 20.00 -30.07 -48.73
N HIS A 8 19.22 -31.13 -48.64
CA HIS A 8 17.93 -31.11 -47.93
C HIS A 8 18.05 -31.09 -46.41
N THR A 9 19.12 -31.65 -45.87
CA THR A 9 19.38 -31.66 -44.42
C THR A 9 19.87 -30.31 -43.94
N ILE A 10 20.68 -29.61 -44.73
CA ILE A 10 21.17 -28.24 -44.38
C ILE A 10 20.03 -27.22 -44.50
N ALA A 11 19.13 -27.33 -45.49
CA ALA A 11 17.97 -26.43 -45.60
C ALA A 11 16.95 -26.58 -44.47
N ARG A 12 16.78 -27.79 -43.91
CA ARG A 12 15.91 -28.00 -42.74
C ARG A 12 16.53 -27.51 -41.44
N SER A 13 17.84 -27.54 -41.28
CA SER A 13 18.52 -27.02 -40.09
C SER A 13 18.59 -25.51 -40.07
N LEU A 14 18.63 -24.82 -41.22
CA LEU A 14 18.58 -23.35 -41.27
C LEU A 14 17.16 -22.76 -40.98
N PHE A 15 16.11 -23.54 -41.25
CA PHE A 15 14.73 -23.05 -40.99
C PHE A 15 14.33 -23.11 -39.52
N PHE A 16 15.03 -23.88 -38.68
CA PHE A 16 14.77 -23.96 -37.24
C PHE A 16 15.51 -22.91 -36.40
N ILE A 17 16.51 -22.23 -36.98
CA ILE A 17 17.32 -21.21 -36.26
C ILE A 17 16.69 -19.81 -36.34
N LEU A 18 15.72 -19.58 -37.25
CA LEU A 18 15.09 -18.26 -37.42
C LEU A 18 13.86 -17.96 -36.52
N PHE A 19 13.46 -18.90 -35.66
CA PHE A 19 12.41 -18.71 -34.67
C PHE A 19 12.93 -18.67 -33.21
N ALA A 20 14.16 -18.25 -32.98
CA ALA A 20 14.56 -17.70 -31.71
C ALA A 20 13.92 -16.29 -31.60
N SER A 21 12.60 -16.26 -31.40
CA SER A 21 11.93 -15.07 -30.88
C SER A 21 12.74 -14.60 -29.67
N ARG A 22 13.25 -13.38 -29.73
CA ARG A 22 13.80 -12.74 -28.55
C ARG A 22 12.69 -12.75 -27.51
N VAL A 23 12.67 -13.74 -26.63
CA VAL A 23 11.96 -13.64 -25.36
C VAL A 23 12.72 -12.56 -24.61
N SER A 24 12.39 -11.31 -24.91
CA SER A 24 12.76 -10.21 -24.02
C SER A 24 12.11 -10.56 -22.69
N ALA A 25 12.90 -10.85 -21.68
CA ALA A 25 12.35 -11.09 -20.36
C ALA A 25 11.50 -9.85 -19.98
N GLN A 26 10.20 -10.07 -19.83
CA GLN A 26 9.27 -8.99 -19.48
C GLN A 26 9.71 -8.39 -18.14
N VAL A 27 9.93 -7.08 -18.11
CA VAL A 27 10.32 -6.38 -16.88
C VAL A 27 9.18 -6.48 -15.86
N SER A 28 9.49 -6.91 -14.65
CA SER A 28 8.51 -6.98 -13.57
C SER A 28 7.87 -5.60 -13.32
N LEU A 29 6.53 -5.58 -13.12
CA LEU A 29 5.76 -4.36 -12.86
C LEU A 29 6.34 -3.53 -11.69
N TYR A 30 6.89 -4.18 -10.66
CA TYR A 30 7.50 -3.54 -9.50
C TYR A 30 9.03 -3.65 -9.47
N SER A 31 9.68 -3.77 -10.63
CA SER A 31 11.14 -3.71 -10.71
C SER A 31 11.66 -2.33 -10.33
N THR A 32 12.59 -2.28 -9.39
CA THR A 32 13.22 -1.02 -8.93
C THR A 32 14.26 -0.47 -9.93
N ASN A 33 14.69 -1.30 -10.89
CA ASN A 33 15.69 -0.93 -11.90
C ASN A 33 15.07 -0.38 -13.18
N HIS A 34 13.75 -0.16 -13.19
CA HIS A 34 13.02 0.29 -14.37
C HIS A 34 11.90 1.24 -13.97
N ILE A 35 11.80 2.37 -14.66
CA ILE A 35 10.66 3.27 -14.56
C ILE A 35 9.60 2.76 -15.53
N GLN A 36 8.45 2.36 -15.01
CA GLN A 36 7.35 1.84 -15.84
C GLN A 36 6.81 2.96 -16.74
N LYS A 37 6.42 2.63 -17.96
CA LYS A 37 5.68 3.53 -18.85
C LYS A 37 4.22 3.10 -18.86
N ILE A 38 3.32 3.97 -18.42
CA ILE A 38 1.87 3.73 -18.40
C ILE A 38 1.21 4.77 -19.30
N GLU A 39 0.52 4.29 -20.34
CA GLU A 39 -0.18 5.12 -21.30
C GLU A 39 -1.67 4.78 -21.22
N ILE A 40 -2.52 5.77 -20.98
CA ILE A 40 -3.96 5.63 -20.81
C ILE A 40 -4.67 6.39 -21.92
N GLN A 41 -5.62 5.76 -22.58
CA GLN A 41 -6.41 6.38 -23.64
C GLN A 41 -7.89 6.43 -23.27
N PHE A 42 -8.43 7.61 -23.30
CA PHE A 42 -9.87 7.88 -23.19
C PHE A 42 -10.39 8.43 -24.49
N SER A 43 -11.56 7.96 -24.95
CA SER A 43 -12.32 8.57 -26.04
C SER A 43 -13.01 9.86 -25.60
N GLN A 44 -13.31 10.00 -24.31
CA GLN A 44 -13.93 11.18 -23.73
C GLN A 44 -12.95 12.35 -23.68
N ALA A 45 -13.19 13.42 -24.40
CA ALA A 45 -12.35 14.61 -24.39
C ALA A 45 -12.28 15.30 -23.00
N ASN A 46 -13.36 15.15 -22.20
CA ASN A 46 -13.50 15.71 -20.86
C ASN A 46 -13.27 14.68 -19.75
N TRP A 47 -12.39 13.70 -19.98
CA TRP A 47 -12.10 12.59 -19.06
C TRP A 47 -11.73 13.08 -17.64
N ASP A 48 -10.97 14.16 -17.52
CA ASP A 48 -10.54 14.75 -16.25
C ASP A 48 -11.74 15.22 -15.42
N TYR A 49 -12.62 16.01 -16.03
CA TYR A 49 -13.88 16.45 -15.40
C TYR A 49 -14.77 15.27 -14.98
N GLN A 50 -14.83 14.20 -15.79
CA GLN A 50 -15.61 13.02 -15.43
C GLN A 50 -15.01 12.26 -14.24
N MET A 51 -13.67 12.14 -14.18
CA MET A 51 -12.99 11.55 -13.03
C MET A 51 -13.15 12.40 -11.76
N ASP A 52 -13.10 13.73 -11.87
CA ASP A 52 -13.39 14.64 -10.76
C ASP A 52 -14.81 14.49 -10.25
N THR A 53 -15.79 14.43 -11.16
CA THR A 53 -17.20 14.22 -10.80
C THR A 53 -17.41 12.87 -10.10
N ALA A 54 -16.77 11.82 -10.59
CA ALA A 54 -16.81 10.50 -9.97
C ALA A 54 -16.16 10.51 -8.57
N MET A 55 -15.02 11.18 -8.40
CA MET A 55 -14.30 11.26 -7.13
C MET A 55 -15.10 11.94 -6.02
N ILE A 56 -15.86 13.00 -6.37
CA ILE A 56 -16.72 13.73 -5.42
C ILE A 56 -18.03 12.96 -5.14
N GLY A 57 -18.48 12.16 -6.08
CA GLY A 57 -19.78 11.46 -6.04
C GLY A 57 -19.68 10.01 -5.60
N SER A 58 -19.79 9.10 -6.55
CA SER A 58 -19.93 7.65 -6.32
C SER A 58 -18.61 6.90 -6.30
N GLU A 59 -17.49 7.55 -6.52
CA GLU A 59 -16.15 6.95 -6.69
C GLU A 59 -16.11 5.84 -7.78
N THR A 60 -16.92 5.96 -8.82
CA THR A 60 -16.99 4.99 -9.92
C THR A 60 -15.75 5.09 -10.81
N TYR A 61 -15.43 3.98 -11.48
CA TYR A 61 -14.39 3.96 -12.49
C TYR A 61 -14.88 4.55 -13.82
N LEU A 62 -14.08 5.39 -14.43
CA LEU A 62 -14.25 5.82 -15.82
C LEU A 62 -13.62 4.75 -16.73
N LEU A 63 -14.34 4.41 -17.82
CA LEU A 63 -13.83 3.48 -18.83
C LEU A 63 -12.74 4.16 -19.66
N ALA A 64 -11.53 3.66 -19.61
CA ALA A 64 -10.48 3.91 -20.58
C ALA A 64 -10.60 2.91 -21.74
N ASP A 65 -10.45 3.38 -22.98
CA ASP A 65 -10.49 2.51 -24.15
C ASP A 65 -9.39 1.44 -24.08
N TRP A 66 -8.19 1.87 -23.67
CA TRP A 66 -7.07 0.98 -23.40
C TRP A 66 -6.04 1.62 -22.46
N ILE A 67 -5.22 0.75 -21.88
CA ILE A 67 -3.98 1.11 -21.20
C ILE A 67 -2.83 0.34 -21.82
N LYS A 68 -1.66 0.97 -21.93
CA LYS A 68 -0.40 0.27 -22.25
C LYS A 68 0.54 0.35 -21.07
N ILE A 69 1.07 -0.80 -20.66
CA ILE A 69 2.10 -0.92 -19.63
C ILE A 69 3.36 -1.46 -20.30
N ASN A 70 4.38 -0.62 -20.43
CA ASN A 70 5.62 -0.97 -21.14
C ASN A 70 5.39 -1.48 -22.57
N GLY A 71 4.35 -0.96 -23.24
CA GLY A 71 4.00 -1.34 -24.61
C GLY A 71 2.99 -2.50 -24.75
N GLU A 72 2.71 -3.25 -23.68
CA GLU A 72 1.63 -4.26 -23.66
C GLU A 72 0.28 -3.60 -23.43
N GLN A 73 -0.67 -3.82 -24.32
CA GLN A 73 -1.99 -3.20 -24.30
C GLN A 73 -3.04 -4.09 -23.64
N LEU A 74 -3.87 -3.49 -22.78
CA LEU A 74 -5.10 -4.04 -22.25
C LEU A 74 -6.24 -3.08 -22.59
N ASP A 75 -7.36 -3.60 -23.06
CA ASP A 75 -8.50 -2.81 -23.48
C ASP A 75 -9.57 -2.77 -22.37
N SER A 76 -10.42 -1.75 -22.40
CA SER A 76 -11.58 -1.60 -21.48
C SER A 76 -11.20 -1.63 -20.01
N VAL A 77 -10.33 -0.73 -19.60
CA VAL A 77 -9.77 -0.65 -18.23
C VAL A 77 -10.47 0.44 -17.42
N GLY A 78 -10.74 0.16 -16.14
CA GLY A 78 -11.28 1.14 -15.19
C GLY A 78 -10.21 2.06 -14.64
N VAL A 79 -10.42 3.37 -14.71
CA VAL A 79 -9.51 4.37 -14.12
C VAL A 79 -10.33 5.33 -13.27
N LYS A 80 -9.84 5.64 -12.06
CA LYS A 80 -10.42 6.69 -11.23
C LYS A 80 -9.36 7.45 -10.45
N TYR A 81 -9.67 8.65 -10.04
CA TYR A 81 -8.90 9.36 -9.03
C TYR A 81 -9.04 8.67 -7.68
N LYS A 82 -8.07 8.85 -6.81
CA LYS A 82 -8.07 8.33 -5.44
C LYS A 82 -7.41 9.34 -4.49
N GLY A 83 -7.39 9.00 -3.22
CA GLY A 83 -6.75 9.79 -2.16
C GLY A 83 -7.71 10.77 -1.52
N ASN A 84 -7.37 11.20 -0.32
CA ASN A 84 -8.11 12.20 0.44
C ASN A 84 -7.40 13.55 0.34
N SER A 85 -6.33 13.75 1.09
CA SER A 85 -5.55 15.01 1.09
C SER A 85 -4.69 15.23 -0.16
N SER A 86 -4.39 14.17 -0.91
CA SER A 86 -3.54 14.21 -2.11
C SER A 86 -4.30 14.48 -3.41
N TYR A 87 -5.63 14.44 -3.39
CA TYR A 87 -6.49 14.80 -4.51
C TYR A 87 -6.78 16.30 -4.51
N ASP A 88 -6.78 16.91 -5.69
CA ASP A 88 -7.07 18.33 -5.92
C ASP A 88 -7.73 18.50 -7.30
N SER A 89 -9.02 18.85 -7.33
CA SER A 89 -9.80 19.02 -8.56
C SER A 89 -9.32 20.17 -9.46
N THR A 90 -8.39 20.99 -9.00
CA THR A 90 -7.78 22.06 -9.82
C THR A 90 -6.54 21.57 -10.57
N ARG A 91 -6.16 20.30 -10.41
CA ARG A 91 -4.95 19.71 -10.98
C ARG A 91 -5.25 18.46 -11.76
N ILE A 92 -4.62 18.31 -12.91
CA ILE A 92 -4.70 17.08 -13.74
C ILE A 92 -3.87 15.95 -13.13
N LYS A 93 -2.74 16.27 -12.46
CA LYS A 93 -1.87 15.28 -11.84
C LYS A 93 -2.41 14.85 -10.48
N ASN A 94 -3.47 14.08 -10.48
CA ASN A 94 -4.07 13.45 -9.30
C ASN A 94 -3.62 12.00 -9.11
N PRO A 95 -3.68 11.43 -7.90
CA PRO A 95 -3.40 10.01 -7.68
C PRO A 95 -4.42 9.14 -8.42
N LEU A 96 -3.96 8.03 -9.01
CA LEU A 96 -4.78 7.15 -9.84
C LEU A 96 -4.98 5.77 -9.19
N ASN A 97 -6.16 5.22 -9.35
CA ASN A 97 -6.46 3.82 -9.15
C ASN A 97 -6.91 3.22 -10.48
N ILE A 98 -6.15 2.25 -10.98
CA ILE A 98 -6.40 1.59 -12.26
C ILE A 98 -6.82 0.16 -11.96
N ALA A 99 -8.06 -0.19 -12.28
CA ALA A 99 -8.61 -1.54 -12.18
C ALA A 99 -8.60 -2.18 -13.57
N LEU A 100 -7.71 -3.13 -13.77
CA LEU A 100 -7.54 -3.80 -15.06
C LEU A 100 -8.72 -4.73 -15.37
N ASP A 101 -9.35 -5.26 -14.32
CA ASP A 101 -10.45 -6.23 -14.35
C ASP A 101 -11.84 -5.63 -14.10
N GLU A 102 -11.99 -4.31 -14.09
CA GLU A 102 -13.28 -3.64 -13.81
C GLU A 102 -14.37 -3.98 -14.84
N PHE A 103 -14.02 -3.99 -16.13
CA PHE A 103 -14.97 -4.19 -17.22
C PHE A 103 -14.75 -5.50 -17.98
N VAL A 104 -13.54 -6.05 -17.95
CA VAL A 104 -13.13 -7.29 -18.62
C VAL A 104 -12.22 -8.07 -17.69
N ASP A 105 -12.45 -9.38 -17.53
CA ASP A 105 -11.58 -10.24 -16.72
C ASP A 105 -10.20 -10.36 -17.37
N GLN A 106 -9.24 -9.56 -16.89
CA GLN A 106 -7.88 -9.48 -17.38
C GLN A 106 -6.91 -9.04 -16.28
N LYS A 107 -5.63 -9.26 -16.52
CA LYS A 107 -4.56 -8.92 -15.57
C LYS A 107 -3.24 -8.68 -16.30
N TYR A 108 -2.37 -7.89 -15.70
CA TYR A 108 -1.00 -7.69 -16.12
C TYR A 108 -0.04 -8.32 -15.12
N GLN A 109 0.74 -9.34 -15.55
CA GLN A 109 1.67 -10.08 -14.68
C GLN A 109 1.03 -10.60 -13.37
N GLY A 110 -0.25 -10.96 -13.42
CA GLY A 110 -1.01 -11.43 -12.25
C GLY A 110 -1.63 -10.34 -11.39
N PHE A 111 -1.42 -9.07 -11.70
CA PHE A 111 -2.06 -7.93 -11.01
C PHE A 111 -3.32 -7.50 -11.74
N THR A 112 -4.37 -7.22 -10.97
CA THR A 112 -5.65 -6.69 -11.48
C THR A 112 -5.81 -5.20 -11.15
N ASN A 113 -4.92 -4.64 -10.32
CA ASN A 113 -5.02 -3.25 -9.89
C ASN A 113 -3.65 -2.60 -9.78
N ILE A 114 -3.54 -1.34 -10.23
CA ILE A 114 -2.32 -0.51 -10.13
C ILE A 114 -2.69 0.77 -9.40
N LYS A 115 -1.98 1.07 -8.33
CA LYS A 115 -2.13 2.30 -7.56
C LYS A 115 -0.96 3.23 -7.82
N LEU A 116 -1.27 4.47 -8.18
CA LEU A 116 -0.30 5.50 -8.53
C LEU A 116 -0.49 6.70 -7.61
N SER A 117 0.54 7.04 -6.85
CA SER A 117 0.60 8.21 -5.97
C SER A 117 1.27 9.37 -6.71
N ASN A 118 0.66 10.56 -6.66
CA ASN A 118 1.10 11.74 -7.44
C ASN A 118 2.33 12.47 -6.87
N GLY A 119 2.91 11.96 -5.77
CA GLY A 119 4.03 12.62 -5.08
C GLY A 119 3.58 13.83 -4.24
N TYR A 120 2.34 13.81 -3.74
CA TYR A 120 1.82 14.86 -2.85
C TYR A 120 2.73 15.04 -1.63
N GLY A 121 3.10 16.31 -1.35
CA GLY A 121 3.99 16.62 -0.22
C GLY A 121 5.44 16.15 -0.39
N ASP A 122 5.80 15.50 -1.51
CA ASP A 122 7.16 15.00 -1.76
C ASP A 122 7.80 15.67 -2.99
N PRO A 123 8.52 16.79 -2.83
CA PRO A 123 9.21 17.44 -3.94
C PRO A 123 10.35 16.60 -4.53
N SER A 124 10.81 15.58 -3.81
CA SER A 124 11.86 14.67 -4.28
C SER A 124 11.32 13.51 -5.13
N PHE A 125 10.04 13.17 -5.01
CA PHE A 125 9.36 12.00 -5.59
C PHE A 125 9.90 10.64 -5.13
N ILE A 126 10.85 10.57 -4.18
CA ILE A 126 11.54 9.32 -3.81
C ILE A 126 11.02 8.70 -2.50
N ARG A 127 10.39 9.48 -1.62
CA ARG A 127 10.07 9.03 -0.24
C ARG A 127 9.35 7.69 -0.20
N GLU A 128 8.22 7.58 -0.90
CA GLU A 128 7.37 6.39 -0.87
C GLU A 128 8.13 5.15 -1.39
N VAL A 129 8.76 5.27 -2.56
CA VAL A 129 9.49 4.15 -3.19
C VAL A 129 10.70 3.74 -2.35
N LEU A 130 11.47 4.71 -1.85
CA LEU A 130 12.66 4.43 -1.02
C LEU A 130 12.26 3.79 0.31
N ALA A 131 11.21 4.29 0.96
CA ALA A 131 10.72 3.75 2.23
C ALA A 131 10.26 2.29 2.09
N TYR A 132 9.48 1.96 1.06
CA TYR A 132 9.11 0.57 0.78
C TYR A 132 10.31 -0.32 0.47
N ASN A 133 11.27 0.16 -0.32
CA ASN A 133 12.49 -0.61 -0.65
C ASN A 133 13.34 -0.89 0.59
N ILE A 134 13.41 0.03 1.53
CA ILE A 134 14.08 -0.18 2.82
C ILE A 134 13.30 -1.23 3.63
N LEU A 135 11.99 -1.03 3.81
CA LEU A 135 11.16 -1.89 4.65
C LEU A 135 11.10 -3.34 4.16
N ASN A 136 11.12 -3.57 2.84
CA ASN A 136 11.12 -4.92 2.24
C ASN A 136 12.31 -5.79 2.63
N ASN A 137 13.37 -5.22 3.23
CA ASN A 137 14.49 -5.99 3.77
C ASN A 137 14.21 -6.56 5.17
N TYR A 138 13.15 -6.13 5.84
CA TYR A 138 12.88 -6.44 7.25
C TYR A 138 11.54 -7.13 7.47
N MET A 139 10.51 -6.77 6.69
CA MET A 139 9.18 -7.39 6.79
C MET A 139 8.47 -7.36 5.45
N HIS A 140 7.49 -8.25 5.26
CA HIS A 140 6.61 -8.20 4.08
C HIS A 140 5.85 -6.87 4.04
N CYS A 141 6.04 -6.13 2.98
CA CYS A 141 5.31 -4.91 2.68
C CYS A 141 5.12 -4.78 1.16
N PRO A 142 4.29 -3.86 0.67
CA PRO A 142 4.15 -3.60 -0.76
C PRO A 142 5.50 -3.36 -1.44
N ARG A 143 5.66 -3.92 -2.63
CA ARG A 143 6.73 -3.50 -3.54
C ARG A 143 6.34 -2.16 -4.14
N ALA A 144 7.32 -1.31 -4.42
CA ALA A 144 7.08 -0.02 -5.04
C ALA A 144 8.17 0.35 -6.03
N ASN A 145 7.78 1.10 -7.06
CA ASN A 145 8.68 1.68 -8.04
C ASN A 145 8.09 2.97 -8.64
N PHE A 146 8.67 3.44 -9.73
CA PHE A 146 8.22 4.64 -10.43
C PHE A 146 7.50 4.30 -11.73
N ALA A 147 6.51 5.14 -12.08
CA ALA A 147 5.82 5.10 -13.36
C ALA A 147 5.73 6.49 -13.99
N GLN A 148 6.09 6.58 -15.27
CA GLN A 148 5.77 7.72 -16.12
C GLN A 148 4.37 7.52 -16.70
N VAL A 149 3.47 8.46 -16.44
CA VAL A 149 2.06 8.36 -16.86
C VAL A 149 1.79 9.33 -18.00
N TYR A 150 1.15 8.81 -19.04
CA TYR A 150 0.64 9.56 -20.18
C TYR A 150 -0.86 9.33 -20.29
N ILE A 151 -1.63 10.38 -20.54
CA ILE A 151 -3.07 10.29 -20.81
C ILE A 151 -3.35 10.99 -22.14
N ASN A 152 -4.03 10.29 -23.05
CA ASN A 152 -4.32 10.78 -24.41
C ASN A 152 -3.06 11.34 -25.10
N GLY A 153 -1.93 10.66 -24.95
CA GLY A 153 -0.64 11.05 -25.53
C GLY A 153 0.11 12.15 -24.76
N ASN A 154 -0.50 12.81 -23.79
CA ASN A 154 0.13 13.88 -23.02
C ASN A 154 0.82 13.33 -21.78
N TYR A 155 2.06 13.75 -21.51
CA TYR A 155 2.78 13.41 -20.30
C TYR A 155 2.17 14.11 -19.09
N ILE A 156 1.66 13.33 -18.13
CA ILE A 156 1.05 13.85 -16.90
C ILE A 156 2.09 14.00 -15.79
N GLY A 157 3.02 13.06 -15.69
CA GLY A 157 4.09 13.16 -14.70
C GLY A 157 4.68 11.82 -14.26
N LEU A 158 5.63 11.93 -13.32
CA LEU A 158 6.19 10.80 -12.60
C LEU A 158 5.32 10.50 -11.38
N TYR A 159 5.00 9.22 -11.17
CA TYR A 159 4.23 8.70 -10.04
C TYR A 159 5.03 7.65 -9.28
N ALA A 160 4.78 7.52 -7.99
CA ALA A 160 5.12 6.32 -7.25
C ALA A 160 4.02 5.27 -7.48
N SER A 161 4.43 4.05 -7.80
CA SER A 161 3.53 2.91 -7.98
C SER A 161 3.77 1.92 -6.86
N ALA A 162 2.79 1.77 -5.96
CA ALA A 162 2.85 0.83 -4.85
C ALA A 162 1.87 -0.33 -5.06
N GLU A 163 2.32 -1.54 -4.72
CA GLU A 163 1.54 -2.77 -4.80
C GLU A 163 0.28 -2.68 -3.94
N ASN A 164 -0.85 -3.13 -4.47
CA ASN A 164 -2.10 -3.09 -3.75
C ASN A 164 -2.16 -4.20 -2.69
N ILE A 165 -2.41 -3.84 -1.43
CA ILE A 165 -2.68 -4.81 -0.36
C ILE A 165 -4.13 -5.28 -0.49
N ASN A 166 -4.32 -6.52 -0.92
CA ASN A 166 -5.60 -7.17 -1.12
C ASN A 166 -5.53 -8.65 -0.71
N LYS A 167 -6.62 -9.41 -0.89
CA LYS A 167 -6.67 -10.85 -0.56
C LYS A 167 -5.57 -11.65 -1.29
N LYS A 168 -5.28 -11.32 -2.55
CA LYS A 168 -4.18 -11.97 -3.29
C LYS A 168 -2.82 -11.68 -2.64
N TRP A 169 -2.57 -10.43 -2.27
CA TRP A 169 -1.35 -10.04 -1.56
C TRP A 169 -1.20 -10.84 -0.25
N CYS A 170 -2.29 -10.98 0.52
CA CYS A 170 -2.28 -11.80 1.74
C CYS A 170 -1.97 -13.27 1.42
N ALA A 171 -2.57 -13.84 0.36
CA ALA A 171 -2.28 -15.21 -0.07
C ALA A 171 -0.80 -15.40 -0.45
N ASP A 172 -0.22 -14.44 -1.17
CA ASP A 172 1.17 -14.52 -1.62
C ASP A 172 2.17 -14.43 -0.45
N HIS A 173 1.84 -13.72 0.64
CA HIS A 173 2.76 -13.47 1.76
C HIS A 173 2.44 -14.23 3.04
N PHE A 174 1.18 -14.64 3.25
CA PHE A 174 0.72 -15.37 4.44
C PHE A 174 0.10 -16.73 4.10
N TYR A 175 0.19 -17.15 2.81
CA TYR A 175 -0.29 -18.44 2.32
C TYR A 175 -1.81 -18.68 2.50
N SER A 176 -2.58 -17.63 2.76
CA SER A 176 -4.03 -17.65 2.93
C SER A 176 -4.64 -16.29 2.58
N SER A 177 -5.90 -16.31 2.15
CA SER A 177 -6.70 -15.11 1.87
C SER A 177 -8.01 -15.04 2.65
N ASP A 178 -8.26 -16.03 3.53
CA ASP A 178 -9.57 -16.27 4.16
C ASP A 178 -9.63 -15.73 5.60
N GLY A 179 -8.52 -15.19 6.12
CA GLY A 179 -8.45 -14.62 7.46
C GLY A 179 -9.12 -13.26 7.58
N SER A 180 -9.34 -12.86 8.83
CA SER A 180 -9.85 -11.51 9.15
C SER A 180 -8.88 -10.46 8.68
N PHE A 181 -9.35 -9.52 7.86
CA PHE A 181 -8.52 -8.56 7.17
C PHE A 181 -9.11 -7.15 7.30
N PHE A 182 -8.31 -6.22 7.81
CA PHE A 182 -8.72 -4.85 8.06
C PHE A 182 -7.74 -3.84 7.50
N LYS A 183 -8.26 -2.77 6.90
CA LYS A 183 -7.53 -1.54 6.70
C LYS A 183 -7.72 -0.65 7.93
N CYS A 184 -6.64 -0.30 8.57
CA CYS A 184 -6.61 0.50 9.79
C CYS A 184 -6.43 1.96 9.39
N ASN A 185 -7.55 2.61 9.12
CA ASN A 185 -7.61 3.99 8.68
C ASN A 185 -8.99 4.55 9.01
N PRO A 186 -9.09 5.61 9.83
CA PRO A 186 -10.39 6.22 10.14
C PRO A 186 -11.14 6.59 8.85
N LEU A 187 -12.40 6.16 8.74
CA LEU A 187 -13.20 6.30 7.51
C LEU A 187 -13.75 7.71 7.31
N SER A 188 -13.89 8.47 8.40
CA SER A 188 -14.41 9.83 8.34
C SER A 188 -13.66 10.74 9.32
N ASN A 189 -13.31 11.95 8.86
CA ASN A 189 -12.69 13.00 9.64
C ASN A 189 -11.61 12.51 10.62
N PRO A 190 -10.47 11.99 10.12
CA PRO A 190 -9.39 11.61 11.00
C PRO A 190 -9.01 12.81 11.89
N GLY A 191 -8.90 12.55 13.18
CA GLY A 191 -8.64 13.58 14.18
C GLY A 191 -7.89 12.99 15.38
N PRO A 192 -7.44 13.85 16.32
CA PRO A 192 -6.71 13.38 17.49
C PRO A 192 -7.48 12.38 18.36
N THR A 193 -8.79 12.32 18.22
CA THR A 193 -9.68 11.42 18.98
C THR A 193 -10.12 10.18 18.20
N THR A 194 -9.94 10.15 16.88
CA THR A 194 -10.30 9.01 16.00
C THR A 194 -9.03 8.31 15.54
N LYS A 195 -8.77 7.10 16.06
CA LYS A 195 -7.53 6.37 15.86
C LYS A 195 -7.79 4.88 15.58
N SER A 196 -7.10 4.31 14.62
CA SER A 196 -7.07 2.85 14.41
C SER A 196 -5.95 2.21 15.25
N ASN A 197 -6.00 2.43 16.57
CA ASN A 197 -4.89 2.20 17.51
C ASN A 197 -4.95 0.88 18.28
N PHE A 198 -5.90 0.00 17.95
CA PHE A 198 -6.14 -1.28 18.63
C PHE A 198 -6.52 -1.15 20.12
N LYS A 199 -7.06 0.00 20.51
CA LYS A 199 -7.61 0.19 21.86
C LYS A 199 -8.96 -0.52 21.98
N TYR A 200 -9.21 -1.17 23.12
CA TYR A 200 -10.50 -1.81 23.41
C TYR A 200 -11.58 -0.76 23.70
N LEU A 201 -12.69 -0.81 22.96
CA LEU A 201 -13.82 0.12 23.08
C LEU A 201 -15.09 -0.57 23.58
N GLY A 202 -15.10 -1.91 23.71
CA GLY A 202 -16.24 -2.74 24.06
C GLY A 202 -16.44 -3.89 23.09
N MET A 203 -17.46 -4.72 23.34
CA MET A 203 -17.75 -5.92 22.51
C MET A 203 -18.60 -5.61 21.26
N ASP A 204 -19.16 -4.42 21.15
CA ASP A 204 -19.99 -4.01 20.02
C ASP A 204 -19.11 -3.56 18.84
N SER A 205 -19.23 -4.23 17.69
CA SER A 205 -18.47 -3.92 16.48
C SER A 205 -18.74 -2.52 15.96
N SER A 206 -19.92 -1.98 16.17
CA SER A 206 -20.29 -0.62 15.75
C SER A 206 -19.36 0.48 16.29
N LEU A 207 -18.69 0.21 17.42
CA LEU A 207 -17.70 1.12 18.00
C LEU A 207 -16.39 1.20 17.21
N TYR A 208 -16.15 0.24 16.30
CA TYR A 208 -14.92 0.12 15.53
C TYR A 208 -15.11 0.44 14.04
N GLU A 209 -16.35 0.39 13.52
CA GLU A 209 -16.66 0.54 12.09
C GLU A 209 -16.23 1.88 11.50
N SER A 210 -16.19 2.95 12.28
CA SER A 210 -15.66 4.25 11.84
C SER A 210 -14.14 4.34 11.85
N LEU A 211 -13.45 3.40 12.51
CA LEU A 211 -12.00 3.40 12.72
C LEU A 211 -11.28 2.39 11.83
N TYR A 212 -11.97 1.32 11.43
CA TYR A 212 -11.41 0.20 10.67
C TYR A 212 -12.33 -0.15 9.51
N GLU A 213 -11.76 -0.31 8.33
CA GLU A 213 -12.47 -0.80 7.15
C GLU A 213 -12.24 -2.32 7.03
N ILE A 214 -13.30 -3.12 7.19
CA ILE A 214 -13.21 -4.56 6.99
C ILE A 214 -13.01 -4.89 5.51
N LYS A 215 -12.04 -5.75 5.19
CA LYS A 215 -11.68 -6.19 3.84
C LYS A 215 -11.97 -7.67 3.60
N SER A 216 -12.23 -8.43 4.67
CA SER A 216 -12.74 -9.80 4.67
C SER A 216 -14.27 -9.80 4.73
N ASN A 217 -14.87 -10.97 4.56
CA ASN A 217 -16.34 -11.08 4.64
C ASN A 217 -16.85 -10.98 6.09
N ASP A 218 -16.00 -11.33 7.06
CA ASP A 218 -16.24 -11.28 8.50
C ASP A 218 -14.91 -11.10 9.23
N GLY A 219 -14.94 -10.85 10.56
CA GLY A 219 -13.72 -10.74 11.37
C GLY A 219 -13.79 -9.76 12.53
N TRP A 220 -14.92 -9.08 12.76
CA TRP A 220 -15.06 -8.11 13.85
C TRP A 220 -14.75 -8.72 15.23
N TYR A 221 -15.18 -9.94 15.49
CA TYR A 221 -14.86 -10.63 16.73
C TYR A 221 -13.34 -10.78 16.94
N ASP A 222 -12.62 -11.13 15.89
CA ASP A 222 -11.15 -11.27 15.94
C ASP A 222 -10.46 -9.94 16.23
N LEU A 223 -10.88 -8.85 15.56
CA LEU A 223 -10.35 -7.51 15.81
C LEU A 223 -10.62 -7.07 17.25
N ILE A 224 -11.85 -7.27 17.74
CA ILE A 224 -12.23 -6.93 19.11
C ILE A 224 -11.39 -7.73 20.12
N ASN A 225 -11.14 -9.01 19.86
CA ASN A 225 -10.28 -9.85 20.70
C ASN A 225 -8.83 -9.35 20.71
N LEU A 226 -8.29 -8.94 19.56
CA LEU A 226 -6.97 -8.29 19.50
C LEU A 226 -6.95 -7.02 20.35
N CYS A 227 -7.93 -6.12 20.17
CA CYS A 227 -8.03 -4.88 20.95
C CYS A 227 -8.17 -5.13 22.46
N GLN A 228 -9.00 -6.11 22.82
CA GLN A 228 -9.20 -6.50 24.22
C GLN A 228 -7.91 -7.05 24.85
N THR A 229 -7.20 -7.91 24.10
CA THR A 229 -5.94 -8.49 24.57
C THR A 229 -4.87 -7.41 24.71
N ALA A 230 -4.73 -6.52 23.72
CA ALA A 230 -3.76 -5.42 23.74
C ALA A 230 -4.03 -4.41 24.87
N THR A 231 -5.28 -4.26 25.31
CA THR A 231 -5.64 -3.28 26.36
C THR A 231 -5.71 -3.90 27.76
N ASN A 232 -6.31 -5.10 27.87
CA ASN A 232 -6.71 -5.66 29.17
C ASN A 232 -5.96 -6.94 29.57
N ASN A 233 -5.27 -7.60 28.62
CA ASN A 233 -4.57 -8.87 28.86
C ASN A 233 -3.25 -8.94 28.10
N THR A 234 -2.39 -7.95 28.34
CA THR A 234 -1.15 -7.74 27.56
C THR A 234 -0.18 -8.92 27.61
N SER A 235 -0.22 -9.74 28.67
CA SER A 235 0.61 -10.96 28.79
C SER A 235 0.26 -12.05 27.77
N ALA A 236 -0.94 -11.99 27.20
CA ALA A 236 -1.42 -12.95 26.19
C ALA A 236 -1.27 -12.41 24.74
N ILE A 237 -0.60 -11.28 24.54
CA ILE A 237 -0.56 -10.60 23.24
C ILE A 237 0.02 -11.48 22.12
N GLU A 238 1.02 -12.30 22.42
CA GLU A 238 1.63 -13.21 21.45
C GLU A 238 0.67 -14.34 20.98
N SER A 239 -0.47 -14.53 21.65
CA SER A 239 -1.48 -15.51 21.20
C SER A 239 -2.39 -14.98 20.09
N VAL A 240 -2.35 -13.66 19.80
CA VAL A 240 -3.26 -13.03 18.84
C VAL A 240 -2.54 -12.10 17.83
N LEU A 241 -1.28 -11.74 18.09
CA LEU A 241 -0.51 -10.80 17.28
C LEU A 241 0.91 -11.30 17.05
N ASP A 242 1.39 -11.21 15.80
CA ASP A 242 2.82 -11.39 15.49
C ASP A 242 3.61 -10.19 16.05
N MET A 243 4.18 -10.38 17.23
CA MET A 243 4.93 -9.33 17.93
C MET A 243 6.25 -8.99 17.25
N ASP A 244 6.86 -9.92 16.51
CA ASP A 244 8.07 -9.62 15.75
C ASP A 244 7.79 -8.59 14.64
N ARG A 245 6.73 -8.82 13.86
CA ARG A 245 6.29 -7.88 12.83
C ARG A 245 5.82 -6.55 13.41
N MET A 246 5.16 -6.58 14.58
CA MET A 246 4.75 -5.34 15.26
C MET A 246 5.96 -4.50 15.69
N ILE A 247 6.99 -5.11 16.25
CA ILE A 247 8.24 -4.43 16.63
C ILE A 247 8.92 -3.84 15.39
N TRP A 248 9.01 -4.59 14.27
CA TRP A 248 9.56 -4.07 13.02
C TRP A 248 8.79 -2.87 12.48
N MET A 249 7.45 -2.92 12.50
CA MET A 249 6.62 -1.80 12.08
C MET A 249 6.88 -0.54 12.93
N LEU A 250 6.94 -0.69 14.26
CA LEU A 250 7.19 0.42 15.18
C LEU A 250 8.60 0.99 14.99
N ALA A 251 9.62 0.14 14.95
CA ALA A 251 11.01 0.55 14.75
C ALA A 251 11.19 1.25 13.40
N PHE A 252 10.60 0.73 12.33
CA PHE A 252 10.64 1.36 11.02
C PHE A 252 9.99 2.74 11.04
N ASN A 253 8.77 2.87 11.58
CA ASN A 253 8.08 4.16 11.64
C ASN A 253 8.88 5.18 12.44
N GLN A 254 9.53 4.75 13.52
CA GLN A 254 10.38 5.61 14.34
C GLN A 254 11.63 6.06 13.59
N VAL A 255 12.39 5.13 13.01
CA VAL A 255 13.66 5.43 12.32
C VAL A 255 13.44 6.26 11.06
N MET A 256 12.37 5.98 10.32
CA MET A 256 11.99 6.74 9.12
C MET A 256 11.22 8.03 9.44
N LEU A 257 10.99 8.31 10.71
CA LEU A 257 10.15 9.42 11.18
C LEU A 257 8.84 9.49 10.37
N ASN A 258 8.15 8.35 10.32
CA ASN A 258 6.86 8.20 9.66
C ASN A 258 5.74 8.42 10.68
N LEU A 259 5.37 9.67 10.91
CA LEU A 259 4.32 10.04 11.87
C LEU A 259 2.92 10.02 11.25
N ASP A 260 2.79 9.85 9.93
CA ASP A 260 1.51 9.54 9.28
C ASP A 260 1.25 8.02 9.27
N SER A 261 1.36 7.40 10.44
CA SER A 261 1.33 5.96 10.65
C SER A 261 0.68 5.60 11.99
N TYR A 262 0.77 4.32 12.39
CA TYR A 262 0.36 3.87 13.73
C TYR A 262 1.00 4.70 14.85
N SER A 263 2.24 5.14 14.68
CA SER A 263 3.00 5.87 15.72
C SER A 263 2.64 7.35 15.82
N GLY A 264 1.88 7.90 14.88
CA GLY A 264 1.52 9.33 14.87
C GLY A 264 0.10 9.60 15.31
N VAL A 265 -0.31 10.87 15.18
CA VAL A 265 -1.55 11.44 15.74
C VAL A 265 -2.83 10.67 15.40
N PHE A 266 -2.91 10.06 14.22
CA PHE A 266 -4.11 9.37 13.75
C PHE A 266 -4.04 7.85 13.94
N ALA A 267 -2.89 7.28 14.25
CA ALA A 267 -2.64 5.84 14.32
C ALA A 267 -3.23 5.09 13.12
N GLN A 268 -2.90 5.53 11.91
CA GLN A 268 -3.49 5.10 10.64
C GLN A 268 -2.45 4.49 9.67
N ASN A 269 -2.83 4.34 8.39
CA ASN A 269 -1.96 3.94 7.28
C ASN A 269 -1.26 2.60 7.51
N HIS A 270 -2.03 1.62 7.98
CA HIS A 270 -1.60 0.24 8.04
C HIS A 270 -2.78 -0.70 7.78
N TYR A 271 -2.47 -1.96 7.54
CA TYR A 271 -3.44 -3.06 7.51
C TYR A 271 -3.08 -4.06 8.59
N THR A 272 -4.03 -4.92 8.93
CA THR A 272 -3.77 -6.11 9.74
C THR A 272 -4.52 -7.31 9.16
N TYR A 273 -3.81 -8.44 9.05
CA TYR A 273 -4.35 -9.68 8.50
C TYR A 273 -4.11 -10.83 9.47
N LYS A 274 -5.17 -11.54 9.84
CA LYS A 274 -5.08 -12.74 10.68
C LYS A 274 -4.81 -13.95 9.79
N ASP A 275 -3.66 -14.57 9.96
CA ASP A 275 -3.24 -15.74 9.19
C ASP A 275 -3.80 -17.05 9.75
N GLN A 276 -3.43 -18.17 9.12
CA GLN A 276 -3.88 -19.50 9.53
C GLN A 276 -3.33 -19.96 10.88
N THR A 277 -2.28 -19.32 11.40
CA THR A 277 -1.76 -19.59 12.75
C THR A 277 -2.59 -18.91 13.85
N GLY A 278 -3.54 -18.06 13.46
CA GLY A 278 -4.41 -17.31 14.36
C GLY A 278 -3.86 -15.97 14.81
N HIS A 279 -2.69 -15.55 14.28
CA HIS A 279 -2.07 -14.28 14.64
C HIS A 279 -2.38 -13.20 13.62
N PHE A 280 -2.70 -12.01 14.10
CA PHE A 280 -2.73 -10.82 13.28
C PHE A 280 -1.30 -10.40 12.89
N ASN A 281 -1.14 -10.05 11.63
CA ASN A 281 0.11 -9.59 11.04
C ASN A 281 -0.07 -8.14 10.61
N PRO A 282 0.63 -7.17 11.22
CA PRO A 282 0.60 -5.79 10.77
C PRO A 282 1.31 -5.64 9.43
N ILE A 283 0.75 -4.78 8.56
CA ILE A 283 1.26 -4.50 7.22
C ILE A 283 1.28 -2.99 7.04
N VAL A 284 2.45 -2.43 6.80
CA VAL A 284 2.64 -0.98 6.62
C VAL A 284 2.08 -0.54 5.27
N TRP A 285 1.41 0.62 5.25
CA TRP A 285 0.82 1.22 4.05
C TRP A 285 1.05 2.73 4.03
N ASP A 286 1.05 3.33 2.83
CA ASP A 286 1.10 4.77 2.54
C ASP A 286 2.34 5.48 3.12
N LEU A 287 3.50 5.18 2.56
CA LEU A 287 4.80 5.66 3.04
C LEU A 287 5.24 7.00 2.41
N ASN A 288 4.34 7.71 1.74
CA ASN A 288 4.63 8.98 1.07
C ASN A 288 5.07 10.10 2.03
N MET A 289 4.69 9.99 3.31
CA MET A 289 5.00 10.97 4.36
C MET A 289 6.18 10.57 5.26
N CYS A 290 6.94 9.55 4.89
CA CYS A 290 8.19 9.18 5.57
C CYS A 290 9.23 10.33 5.53
N PHE A 291 10.29 10.18 6.32
CA PHE A 291 11.42 11.13 6.42
C PHE A 291 10.98 12.51 6.94
N GLY A 292 10.03 12.53 7.89
CA GLY A 292 9.58 13.74 8.55
C GLY A 292 8.71 14.67 7.68
N ALA A 293 8.07 14.15 6.64
CA ALA A 293 7.16 14.96 5.83
C ALA A 293 5.85 15.31 6.56
N PHE A 294 5.44 14.49 7.54
CA PHE A 294 4.27 14.71 8.38
C PHE A 294 4.70 14.96 9.84
N PRO A 295 4.55 16.20 10.37
CA PRO A 295 5.15 16.58 11.64
C PRO A 295 4.26 16.33 12.85
N PHE A 296 3.15 15.58 12.74
CA PHE A 296 2.15 15.48 13.80
C PHE A 296 2.27 14.18 14.60
N ALA A 297 2.89 14.28 15.76
CA ALA A 297 3.16 13.13 16.63
C ALA A 297 1.95 12.70 17.48
N GLY A 298 0.97 13.59 17.70
CA GLY A 298 -0.18 13.29 18.55
C GLY A 298 0.16 13.28 20.04
N LEU A 299 1.12 14.08 20.46
CA LEU A 299 1.50 14.22 21.86
C LEU A 299 0.40 14.99 22.62
N GLY A 300 -0.21 14.32 23.59
CA GLY A 300 -1.35 14.83 24.37
C GLY A 300 -2.71 14.51 23.74
N ASN A 301 -3.75 14.48 24.60
CA ASN A 301 -5.06 13.93 24.24
C ASN A 301 -5.90 14.75 23.23
N THR A 302 -5.54 16.01 22.98
CA THR A 302 -6.38 16.94 22.18
C THR A 302 -5.57 17.71 21.14
N SER A 303 -4.25 17.54 21.09
CA SER A 303 -3.35 18.29 20.22
C SER A 303 -2.90 17.45 19.04
N MET A 304 -2.78 18.07 17.87
CA MET A 304 -2.08 17.47 16.72
C MET A 304 -0.60 17.23 17.04
N GLY A 305 -0.02 17.94 18.02
CA GLY A 305 1.37 17.78 18.45
C GLY A 305 2.37 18.05 17.32
N SER A 306 2.19 19.20 16.63
CA SER A 306 3.08 19.57 15.52
C SER A 306 4.52 19.78 16.01
N LEU A 307 5.46 19.07 15.42
CA LEU A 307 6.88 19.17 15.68
C LEU A 307 7.55 20.20 14.76
N THR A 308 8.52 20.93 15.31
CA THR A 308 9.47 21.69 14.50
C THR A 308 10.48 20.76 13.83
N VAL A 309 11.27 21.26 12.90
CA VAL A 309 12.37 20.47 12.28
C VAL A 309 13.35 19.95 13.36
N SER A 310 13.72 20.80 14.33
CA SER A 310 14.55 20.38 15.46
C SER A 310 13.84 19.36 16.35
N GLY A 311 12.54 19.48 16.57
CA GLY A 311 11.72 18.49 17.30
C GLY A 311 11.71 17.14 16.59
N MET A 312 11.61 17.13 15.27
CA MET A 312 11.67 15.90 14.47
C MET A 312 13.05 15.25 14.49
N GLN A 313 14.13 16.04 14.42
CA GLN A 313 15.51 15.55 14.51
C GLN A 313 15.86 14.94 15.88
N ASN A 314 15.17 15.35 16.92
CA ASN A 314 15.35 14.89 18.30
C ASN A 314 14.13 14.12 18.79
N TYR A 315 13.30 13.58 17.88
CA TYR A 315 12.09 12.85 18.27
C TYR A 315 12.45 11.61 19.09
N SER A 316 11.78 11.46 20.23
CA SER A 316 12.09 10.41 21.19
C SER A 316 11.62 9.04 20.69
N PRO A 317 12.49 8.01 20.71
CA PRO A 317 12.03 6.64 20.40
C PRO A 317 11.12 6.07 21.50
N TRP A 318 10.98 6.75 22.62
CA TRP A 318 10.15 6.35 23.75
C TRP A 318 8.81 7.07 23.82
N ASP A 319 8.45 7.84 22.79
CA ASP A 319 7.16 8.52 22.76
C ASP A 319 6.00 7.51 22.80
N HIS A 320 4.91 7.92 23.41
CA HIS A 320 3.74 7.11 23.70
C HIS A 320 3.96 5.90 24.64
N GLN A 321 5.16 5.74 25.27
CA GLN A 321 5.42 4.63 26.20
C GLN A 321 4.40 4.55 27.34
N ALA A 322 3.88 5.67 27.81
CA ALA A 322 2.87 5.74 28.89
C ALA A 322 1.50 6.22 28.41
N ASP A 323 1.29 6.40 27.10
CA ASP A 323 0.02 6.90 26.58
C ASP A 323 -0.97 5.74 26.32
N PRO A 324 -2.10 5.66 27.04
CA PRO A 324 -3.05 4.57 26.90
C PRO A 324 -3.76 4.54 25.54
N ASN A 325 -3.56 5.56 24.70
CA ASN A 325 -4.05 5.58 23.33
C ASN A 325 -3.16 4.82 22.34
N TRP A 326 -2.01 4.31 22.76
CA TRP A 326 -1.13 3.46 21.94
C TRP A 326 -0.79 2.16 22.69
N PRO A 327 -1.77 1.25 22.88
CA PRO A 327 -1.57 0.05 23.68
C PRO A 327 -0.43 -0.83 23.19
N LEU A 328 -0.23 -0.98 21.87
CA LEU A 328 0.86 -1.81 21.34
C LEU A 328 2.25 -1.17 21.53
N ILE A 329 2.37 0.17 21.49
CA ILE A 329 3.60 0.86 21.85
C ILE A 329 3.90 0.67 23.34
N ASN A 330 2.86 0.77 24.19
CA ASN A 330 3.01 0.55 25.63
C ASN A 330 3.55 -0.86 25.92
N ILE A 331 2.99 -1.90 25.27
CA ILE A 331 3.44 -3.29 25.43
C ILE A 331 4.91 -3.40 25.05
N VAL A 332 5.28 -2.92 23.86
CA VAL A 332 6.67 -3.04 23.35
C VAL A 332 7.66 -2.29 24.24
N LEU A 333 7.35 -1.07 24.66
CA LEU A 333 8.29 -0.23 25.40
C LEU A 333 8.34 -0.54 26.90
N ASN A 334 7.36 -1.23 27.48
CA ASN A 334 7.35 -1.59 28.90
C ASN A 334 7.77 -3.05 29.17
N ASP A 335 7.77 -3.93 28.15
CA ASP A 335 8.38 -5.25 28.28
C ASP A 335 9.88 -5.21 27.96
N ALA A 336 10.71 -5.74 28.86
CA ALA A 336 12.15 -5.66 28.73
C ALA A 336 12.70 -6.44 27.51
N SER A 337 12.05 -7.55 27.12
CA SER A 337 12.43 -8.37 25.98
C SER A 337 12.08 -7.67 24.66
N TYR A 338 10.87 -7.16 24.54
CA TYR A 338 10.43 -6.42 23.35
C TYR A 338 11.19 -5.11 23.18
N LYS A 339 11.40 -4.36 24.27
CA LYS A 339 12.15 -3.10 24.26
C LYS A 339 13.61 -3.29 23.80
N LYS A 340 14.23 -4.43 24.15
CA LYS A 340 15.58 -4.75 23.70
C LYS A 340 15.64 -5.07 22.20
N ARG A 341 14.55 -5.61 21.64
CA ARG A 341 14.44 -5.95 20.21
C ARG A 341 14.08 -4.72 19.37
N TYR A 342 13.28 -3.82 19.93
CA TYR A 342 12.93 -2.53 19.33
C TYR A 342 14.15 -1.60 19.26
#